data_f71d1bdcbc9641db57e6330a729b7fc2
#
_entry.id   f71d1bdcbc9641db57e6330a729b7fc2
#
_cell.length_a   1.000
_cell.length_b   1.000
_cell.length_c   1.000
_cell.angle_alpha   90.00
_cell.angle_beta   90.00
_cell.angle_gamma   90.00
#
_symmetry.space_group_name_H-M   'P 1'
#
loop_
_entity.id
_entity.type
_entity.pdbx_description
1 polymer ?
#
loop_
_entity_poly.entity_id
_entity_poly.type
_entity_poly.pdbx_seq_one_letter_code
_entity_poly.pdbx_strand_id
1 'polypeptide(L)'
;MAARRALALLAAVSLAAPLALAQQLRMPKVELDYDKEVDFSTFKTYSWKDPAAAAKDPQMHTRIIWYVERALEKKGLTKAAEGAGDLFVRYYAKGREGFKGTASQGESYLPGGTGQLTTGVDFQKVAEGTLILELQRASDEKAVWRAGTENIPIDKKRVDADTESAVRLLMSKYPPPKP
;
A
#
# COMPACT_ATOMS: atom_id res chain seq x y z
N MET A 1 20.10 -18.12 -73.49
CA MET A 1 19.10 -18.53 -72.49
C MET A 1 19.67 -18.25 -71.09
N ALA A 2 19.18 -17.20 -70.47
CA ALA A 2 19.76 -16.65 -69.22
C ALA A 2 18.89 -17.14 -68.03
N ALA A 3 19.51 -17.92 -67.16
CA ALA A 3 18.89 -18.35 -65.90
C ALA A 3 19.14 -17.27 -64.80
N ARG A 4 18.10 -16.56 -64.44
CA ARG A 4 18.12 -15.61 -63.33
C ARG A 4 18.04 -16.36 -61.98
N ARG A 5 19.11 -16.34 -61.23
CA ARG A 5 19.13 -16.77 -59.81
C ARG A 5 18.59 -15.64 -58.96
N ALA A 6 17.38 -15.83 -58.40
CA ALA A 6 16.84 -14.96 -57.39
C ALA A 6 17.46 -15.32 -56.02
N LEU A 7 18.19 -14.37 -55.45
CA LEU A 7 18.74 -14.48 -54.10
C LEU A 7 17.67 -13.99 -53.12
N ALA A 8 17.06 -14.90 -52.38
CA ALA A 8 16.14 -14.53 -51.31
C ALA A 8 16.93 -14.16 -50.05
N LEU A 9 16.96 -12.89 -49.72
CA LEU A 9 17.46 -12.37 -48.44
C LEU A 9 16.40 -12.60 -47.37
N LEU A 10 16.61 -13.60 -46.51
CA LEU A 10 15.84 -13.79 -45.28
C LEU A 10 16.36 -12.77 -44.24
N ALA A 11 15.61 -11.69 -44.07
CA ALA A 11 15.80 -10.76 -42.99
C ALA A 11 15.28 -11.41 -41.70
N ALA A 12 16.19 -11.89 -40.84
CA ALA A 12 15.86 -12.31 -39.49
C ALA A 12 15.56 -11.07 -38.65
N VAL A 13 14.30 -10.77 -38.48
CA VAL A 13 13.82 -9.78 -37.49
C VAL A 13 13.95 -10.43 -36.11
N SER A 14 15.06 -10.16 -35.42
CA SER A 14 15.21 -10.48 -34.02
C SER A 14 14.25 -9.59 -33.21
N LEU A 15 13.11 -10.16 -32.81
CA LEU A 15 12.23 -9.59 -31.80
C LEU A 15 12.96 -9.65 -30.45
N ALA A 16 13.79 -8.65 -30.17
CA ALA A 16 14.24 -8.40 -28.82
C ALA A 16 13.04 -7.89 -28.02
N ALA A 17 12.30 -8.82 -27.41
CA ALA A 17 11.32 -8.47 -26.40
C ALA A 17 12.08 -7.71 -25.28
N PRO A 18 11.71 -6.46 -24.94
CA PRO A 18 12.23 -5.85 -23.74
C PRO A 18 11.75 -6.73 -22.59
N LEU A 19 12.70 -7.38 -21.88
CA LEU A 19 12.46 -7.84 -20.53
C LEU A 19 12.18 -6.57 -19.70
N ALA A 20 10.95 -6.08 -19.79
CA ALA A 20 10.41 -5.22 -18.78
C ALA A 20 10.48 -6.07 -17.50
N LEU A 21 11.55 -5.86 -16.71
CA LEU A 21 11.56 -6.23 -15.31
C LEU A 21 10.31 -5.58 -14.72
N ALA A 22 9.24 -6.34 -14.67
CA ALA A 22 8.13 -6.06 -13.80
C ALA A 22 8.74 -6.09 -12.39
N GLN A 23 9.22 -4.93 -11.94
CA GLN A 23 9.28 -4.66 -10.51
C GLN A 23 7.85 -4.86 -10.04
N GLN A 24 7.55 -6.06 -9.62
CA GLN A 24 6.34 -6.36 -8.88
C GLN A 24 6.41 -5.47 -7.65
N LEU A 25 5.85 -4.27 -7.80
CA LEU A 25 5.43 -3.46 -6.67
C LEU A 25 4.55 -4.42 -5.86
N ARG A 26 5.13 -4.95 -4.80
CA ARG A 26 4.40 -5.81 -3.88
C ARG A 26 3.32 -4.91 -3.29
N MET A 27 2.14 -4.98 -3.90
CA MET A 27 0.98 -4.27 -3.36
C MET A 27 0.81 -4.74 -1.92
N PRO A 28 0.73 -3.82 -0.95
CA PRO A 28 0.56 -4.20 0.44
C PRO A 28 -0.68 -5.09 0.55
N LYS A 29 -0.52 -6.26 1.17
CA LYS A 29 -1.64 -7.17 1.40
C LYS A 29 -2.61 -6.50 2.37
N VAL A 30 -3.89 -6.45 2.02
CA VAL A 30 -4.94 -6.02 2.93
C VAL A 30 -5.56 -7.24 3.57
N GLU A 31 -5.55 -7.27 4.89
CA GLU A 31 -6.33 -8.20 5.69
C GLU A 31 -7.66 -7.53 6.01
N LEU A 32 -8.76 -8.21 5.69
CA LEU A 32 -10.11 -7.72 5.88
C LEU A 32 -10.89 -8.70 6.74
N ASP A 33 -11.52 -8.18 7.79
CA ASP A 33 -12.48 -8.90 8.63
C ASP A 33 -13.71 -8.04 8.82
N TYR A 34 -14.91 -8.64 8.71
CA TYR A 34 -16.16 -7.93 8.90
C TYR A 34 -17.32 -8.86 9.27
N ASP A 35 -18.29 -8.32 9.98
CA ASP A 35 -19.50 -9.02 10.36
C ASP A 35 -20.45 -9.13 9.14
N LYS A 36 -20.65 -10.34 8.65
CA LYS A 36 -21.47 -10.62 7.45
C LYS A 36 -22.97 -10.42 7.67
N GLU A 37 -23.41 -10.38 8.92
CA GLU A 37 -24.82 -10.20 9.28
C GLU A 37 -25.20 -8.72 9.36
N VAL A 38 -24.23 -7.82 9.30
CA VAL A 38 -24.46 -6.38 9.41
C VAL A 38 -24.79 -5.75 8.06
N ASP A 39 -25.89 -5.03 8.01
CA ASP A 39 -26.21 -4.16 6.86
C ASP A 39 -25.49 -2.82 7.01
N PHE A 40 -24.37 -2.68 6.34
CA PHE A 40 -23.55 -1.47 6.35
C PHE A 40 -24.25 -0.25 5.75
N SER A 41 -25.32 -0.42 4.99
CA SER A 41 -26.08 0.69 4.40
C SER A 41 -26.90 1.48 5.43
N THR A 42 -27.11 0.93 6.61
CA THR A 42 -27.84 1.57 7.72
C THR A 42 -27.03 2.65 8.42
N PHE A 43 -25.70 2.55 8.39
CA PHE A 43 -24.82 3.54 9.02
C PHE A 43 -24.72 4.81 8.19
N LYS A 44 -24.94 5.95 8.83
CA LYS A 44 -24.92 7.28 8.21
C LYS A 44 -23.92 8.22 8.86
N THR A 45 -23.62 7.96 10.14
CA THR A 45 -22.79 8.86 10.95
C THR A 45 -21.65 8.10 11.62
N TYR A 46 -20.56 8.81 11.88
CA TYR A 46 -19.45 8.27 12.65
C TYR A 46 -18.91 9.30 13.63
N SER A 47 -18.27 8.84 14.68
CA SER A 47 -17.42 9.66 15.53
C SER A 47 -16.10 8.93 15.81
N TRP A 48 -15.11 9.69 16.21
CA TRP A 48 -13.84 9.13 16.62
C TRP A 48 -13.90 8.58 18.05
N LYS A 49 -13.21 7.48 18.27
CA LYS A 49 -12.86 6.96 19.58
C LYS A 49 -11.34 6.94 19.69
N ASP A 50 -10.81 7.00 20.90
CA ASP A 50 -9.37 6.96 21.13
C ASP A 50 -8.72 5.84 20.32
N PRO A 51 -7.63 6.13 19.58
CA PRO A 51 -6.94 5.12 18.83
C PRO A 51 -6.39 4.03 19.74
N ALA A 52 -6.50 2.77 19.33
CA ALA A 52 -5.96 1.65 20.12
C ALA A 52 -4.44 1.76 20.31
N ALA A 53 -3.74 2.32 19.32
CA ALA A 53 -2.36 2.79 19.39
C ALA A 53 -2.17 3.93 18.41
N ALA A 54 -2.10 5.16 18.92
CA ALA A 54 -1.86 6.34 18.10
C ALA A 54 -0.47 6.31 17.46
N ALA A 55 -0.36 6.95 16.30
CA ALA A 55 0.95 7.23 15.73
C ALA A 55 1.77 8.07 16.72
N LYS A 56 3.04 7.71 16.94
CA LYS A 56 3.93 8.43 17.84
C LYS A 56 4.21 9.86 17.38
N ASP A 57 4.22 10.06 16.05
CA ASP A 57 4.38 11.37 15.43
C ASP A 57 3.00 12.08 15.37
N PRO A 58 2.83 13.24 16.02
CA PRO A 58 1.58 13.98 16.00
C PRO A 58 1.13 14.39 14.60
N GLN A 59 2.08 14.70 13.70
CA GLN A 59 1.74 15.01 12.32
C GLN A 59 1.18 13.81 11.58
N MET A 60 1.73 12.61 11.81
CA MET A 60 1.22 11.37 11.26
C MET A 60 -0.19 11.09 11.79
N HIS A 61 -0.44 11.30 13.09
CA HIS A 61 -1.77 11.18 13.69
C HIS A 61 -2.79 12.05 12.97
N THR A 62 -2.47 13.34 12.82
CA THR A 62 -3.35 14.31 12.13
C THR A 62 -3.61 13.90 10.67
N ARG A 63 -2.59 13.43 9.95
CA ARG A 63 -2.74 12.96 8.56
C ARG A 63 -3.67 11.75 8.45
N ILE A 64 -3.47 10.75 9.32
CA ILE A 64 -4.33 9.55 9.31
C ILE A 64 -5.78 9.95 9.52
N ILE A 65 -6.08 10.76 10.53
CA ILE A 65 -7.43 11.26 10.81
C ILE A 65 -7.99 11.96 9.57
N TRP A 66 -7.26 12.91 9.01
CA TRP A 66 -7.73 13.70 7.87
C TRP A 66 -8.06 12.84 6.64
N TYR A 67 -7.19 11.88 6.29
CA TYR A 67 -7.44 11.01 5.13
C TYR A 67 -8.59 10.03 5.39
N VAL A 68 -8.73 9.51 6.62
CA VAL A 68 -9.84 8.63 6.98
C VAL A 68 -11.17 9.38 6.94
N GLU A 69 -11.25 10.59 7.50
CA GLU A 69 -12.44 11.43 7.44
C GLU A 69 -12.88 11.69 5.99
N ARG A 70 -11.96 12.12 5.13
CA ARG A 70 -12.26 12.30 3.70
C ARG A 70 -12.71 11.03 3.00
N ALA A 71 -12.16 9.89 3.38
CA ALA A 71 -12.55 8.61 2.80
C ALA A 71 -13.96 8.21 3.26
N LEU A 72 -14.31 8.42 4.52
CA LEU A 72 -15.64 8.16 5.06
C LEU A 72 -16.71 9.08 4.46
N GLU A 73 -16.40 10.38 4.32
CA GLU A 73 -17.28 11.34 3.62
C GLU A 73 -17.57 10.91 2.19
N LYS A 74 -16.56 10.48 1.42
CA LYS A 74 -16.75 9.94 0.07
C LYS A 74 -17.61 8.67 0.04
N LYS A 75 -17.73 7.96 1.16
CA LYS A 75 -18.61 6.80 1.33
C LYS A 75 -20.01 7.18 1.83
N GLY A 76 -20.28 8.47 2.01
CA GLY A 76 -21.58 9.01 2.43
C GLY A 76 -21.81 9.01 3.93
N LEU A 77 -20.75 8.84 4.74
CA LEU A 77 -20.86 8.98 6.19
C LEU A 77 -20.55 10.42 6.62
N THR A 78 -21.30 10.91 7.58
CA THR A 78 -21.13 12.26 8.15
C THR A 78 -20.52 12.17 9.54
N LYS A 79 -19.57 13.04 9.84
CA LYS A 79 -18.97 13.13 11.16
C LYS A 79 -19.98 13.66 12.17
N ALA A 80 -20.19 12.94 13.24
CA ALA A 80 -21.02 13.35 14.37
C ALA A 80 -20.15 13.93 15.52
N ALA A 81 -20.79 14.49 16.53
CA ALA A 81 -20.12 14.87 17.75
C ALA A 81 -19.49 13.64 18.44
N GLU A 82 -18.48 13.89 19.26
CA GLU A 82 -17.79 12.82 19.99
C GLU A 82 -18.77 11.98 20.82
N GLY A 83 -18.65 10.65 20.69
CA GLY A 83 -19.54 9.69 21.35
C GLY A 83 -20.96 9.57 20.73
N ALA A 84 -21.27 10.38 19.71
CA ALA A 84 -22.57 10.34 19.04
C ALA A 84 -22.34 9.92 17.58
N GLY A 85 -22.83 8.81 17.17
CA GLY A 85 -22.69 8.31 15.81
C GLY A 85 -23.16 6.88 15.73
N ASP A 86 -23.41 6.38 14.52
CA ASP A 86 -23.75 4.97 14.30
C ASP A 86 -22.52 4.08 14.44
N LEU A 87 -21.35 4.65 14.07
CA LEU A 87 -20.06 3.98 14.11
C LEU A 87 -19.04 4.76 14.94
N PHE A 88 -18.24 4.03 15.69
CA PHE A 88 -16.99 4.54 16.25
C PHE A 88 -15.82 4.14 15.36
N VAL A 89 -15.01 5.13 15.00
CA VAL A 89 -13.80 4.92 14.20
C VAL A 89 -12.60 4.84 15.12
N ARG A 90 -11.80 3.82 14.96
CA ARG A 90 -10.52 3.63 15.65
C ARG A 90 -9.43 3.29 14.66
N TYR A 91 -8.21 3.60 14.99
CA TYR A 91 -7.07 3.13 14.22
C TYR A 91 -5.94 2.62 15.13
N TYR A 92 -5.08 1.82 14.55
CA TYR A 92 -3.81 1.40 15.12
C TYR A 92 -2.72 1.69 14.09
N ALA A 93 -1.66 2.41 14.48
CA ALA A 93 -0.52 2.69 13.63
C ALA A 93 0.79 2.34 14.34
N LYS A 94 1.65 1.61 13.66
CA LYS A 94 2.98 1.26 14.14
C LYS A 94 3.99 1.45 13.02
N GLY A 95 5.07 2.17 13.30
CA GLY A 95 6.24 2.25 12.42
C GLY A 95 7.34 1.33 12.92
N ARG A 96 8.07 0.74 12.00
CA ARG A 96 9.33 0.04 12.28
C ARG A 96 10.41 0.49 11.30
N GLU A 97 11.64 0.49 11.74
CA GLU A 97 12.79 0.63 10.86
C GLU A 97 13.24 -0.75 10.41
N GLY A 98 13.54 -0.88 9.12
CA GLY A 98 14.02 -2.12 8.52
C GLY A 98 15.18 -1.85 7.58
N PHE A 99 15.79 -2.89 7.08
CA PHE A 99 16.82 -2.82 6.05
C PHE A 99 16.36 -3.57 4.82
N LYS A 100 16.46 -2.93 3.66
CA LYS A 100 16.18 -3.57 2.37
C LYS A 100 17.50 -3.76 1.65
N GLY A 101 17.88 -5.01 1.40
CA GLY A 101 19.03 -5.36 0.59
C GLY A 101 18.68 -5.28 -0.90
N THR A 102 19.47 -4.55 -1.67
CA THR A 102 19.40 -4.57 -3.12
C THR A 102 20.69 -5.20 -3.63
N ALA A 103 20.58 -6.32 -4.32
CA ALA A 103 21.73 -6.92 -4.99
C ALA A 103 22.12 -6.06 -6.18
N SER A 104 23.36 -5.58 -6.21
CA SER A 104 23.96 -4.91 -7.35
C SER A 104 25.01 -5.83 -7.97
N GLN A 105 24.92 -6.02 -9.29
CA GLN A 105 26.00 -6.62 -10.07
C GLN A 105 26.75 -5.46 -10.74
N GLY A 106 28.01 -5.32 -10.41
CA GLY A 106 28.91 -4.35 -11.04
C GLY A 106 30.06 -5.07 -11.71
N GLU A 107 30.39 -4.67 -12.94
CA GLU A 107 31.66 -5.04 -13.56
C GLU A 107 32.72 -4.03 -13.12
N SER A 108 33.71 -4.49 -12.39
CA SER A 108 34.88 -3.69 -12.05
C SER A 108 36.01 -4.06 -13.00
N TYR A 109 36.45 -3.08 -13.82
CA TYR A 109 37.62 -3.22 -14.67
C TYR A 109 38.86 -2.82 -13.88
N LEU A 110 39.74 -3.79 -13.63
CA LEU A 110 41.07 -3.51 -13.11
C LEU A 110 42.00 -3.05 -14.25
N PRO A 111 42.96 -2.18 -13.98
CA PRO A 111 44.01 -1.85 -14.97
C PRO A 111 44.77 -3.10 -15.39
N GLY A 112 44.54 -3.56 -16.62
CA GLY A 112 45.08 -4.82 -17.14
C GLY A 112 44.07 -5.75 -17.81
N GLY A 113 42.78 -5.40 -17.87
CA GLY A 113 41.79 -6.00 -18.76
C GLY A 113 41.12 -7.27 -18.26
N THR A 114 41.25 -7.65 -16.99
CA THR A 114 40.46 -8.74 -16.39
C THR A 114 39.29 -8.13 -15.64
N GLY A 115 38.07 -8.24 -16.22
CA GLY A 115 36.83 -7.89 -15.57
C GLY A 115 36.52 -8.88 -14.44
N GLN A 116 36.31 -8.42 -13.22
CA GLN A 116 35.85 -9.20 -12.11
C GLN A 116 34.40 -8.82 -11.80
N LEU A 117 33.50 -9.78 -11.86
CA LEU A 117 32.12 -9.60 -11.40
C LEU A 117 32.13 -9.47 -9.88
N THR A 118 31.81 -8.30 -9.38
CA THR A 118 31.57 -8.06 -7.96
C THR A 118 30.07 -8.05 -7.71
N THR A 119 29.61 -8.98 -6.89
CA THR A 119 28.25 -8.98 -6.39
C THR A 119 28.25 -8.23 -5.05
N GLY A 120 27.71 -7.04 -5.03
CA GLY A 120 27.53 -6.27 -3.81
C GLY A 120 26.07 -6.34 -3.37
N VAL A 121 25.84 -6.38 -2.06
CA VAL A 121 24.49 -6.17 -1.49
C VAL A 121 24.53 -4.81 -0.80
N ASP A 122 23.80 -3.85 -1.36
CA ASP A 122 23.60 -2.56 -0.72
C ASP A 122 22.38 -2.61 0.21
N PHE A 123 22.60 -2.26 1.47
CA PHE A 123 21.54 -2.24 2.48
C PHE A 123 21.06 -0.80 2.68
N GLN A 124 19.84 -0.54 2.22
CA GLN A 124 19.19 0.73 2.48
C GLN A 124 18.29 0.63 3.71
N LYS A 125 18.43 1.59 4.62
CA LYS A 125 17.52 1.74 5.75
C LYS A 125 16.15 2.18 5.24
N VAL A 126 15.14 1.36 5.46
CA VAL A 126 13.76 1.66 5.08
C VAL A 126 12.90 1.73 6.34
N ALA A 127 11.95 2.65 6.36
CA ALA A 127 10.90 2.66 7.35
C ALA A 127 9.66 1.98 6.76
N GLU A 128 9.06 1.11 7.53
CA GLU A 128 7.83 0.43 7.17
C GLU A 128 6.76 0.68 8.24
N GLY A 129 5.52 0.79 7.80
CA GLY A 129 4.38 1.02 8.66
C GLY A 129 3.36 -0.11 8.62
N THR A 130 2.62 -0.18 9.70
CA THR A 130 1.37 -0.94 9.81
C THR A 130 0.27 0.06 10.08
N LEU A 131 -0.84 -0.05 9.36
CA LEU A 131 -2.05 0.71 9.63
C LEU A 131 -3.23 -0.26 9.66
N ILE A 132 -4.01 -0.18 10.73
CA ILE A 132 -5.26 -0.92 10.88
C ILE A 132 -6.35 0.13 11.15
N LEU A 133 -7.45 0.03 10.42
CA LEU A 133 -8.67 0.79 10.65
C LEU A 133 -9.74 -0.16 11.16
N GLU A 134 -10.50 0.29 12.16
CA GLU A 134 -11.59 -0.46 12.76
C GLU A 134 -12.82 0.43 12.90
N LEU A 135 -13.97 -0.12 12.52
CA LEU A 135 -15.27 0.48 12.71
C LEU A 135 -16.05 -0.39 13.70
N GLN A 136 -16.48 0.21 14.80
CA GLN A 136 -17.29 -0.42 15.83
C GLN A 136 -18.71 0.13 15.74
N ARG A 137 -19.69 -0.73 15.87
CA ARG A 137 -21.08 -0.29 16.01
C ARG A 137 -21.26 0.41 17.37
N ALA A 138 -21.80 1.63 17.36
CA ALA A 138 -21.82 2.46 18.56
C ALA A 138 -22.74 1.90 19.66
N SER A 139 -23.82 1.18 19.29
CA SER A 139 -24.80 0.66 20.24
C SER A 139 -24.28 -0.41 21.20
N ASP A 140 -23.28 -1.18 20.78
CA ASP A 140 -22.73 -2.31 21.55
C ASP A 140 -21.19 -2.36 21.51
N GLU A 141 -20.57 -1.37 20.89
CA GLU A 141 -19.11 -1.25 20.72
C GLU A 141 -18.43 -2.45 20.03
N LYS A 142 -19.21 -3.30 19.39
CA LYS A 142 -18.71 -4.46 18.67
C LYS A 142 -18.03 -4.01 17.38
N ALA A 143 -16.84 -4.53 17.13
CA ALA A 143 -16.16 -4.33 15.84
C ALA A 143 -16.98 -5.02 14.75
N VAL A 144 -17.45 -4.22 13.77
CA VAL A 144 -18.24 -4.73 12.65
C VAL A 144 -17.43 -4.76 11.34
N TRP A 145 -16.34 -3.98 11.29
CA TRP A 145 -15.44 -3.97 10.15
C TRP A 145 -14.03 -3.62 10.60
N ARG A 146 -13.06 -4.32 10.05
CA ARG A 146 -11.64 -4.09 10.30
C ARG A 146 -10.84 -4.36 9.05
N ALA A 147 -9.96 -3.45 8.66
CA ALA A 147 -9.00 -3.67 7.60
C ALA A 147 -7.61 -3.25 8.05
N GLY A 148 -6.63 -4.05 7.72
CA GLY A 148 -5.24 -3.81 8.09
C GLY A 148 -4.30 -4.04 6.92
N THR A 149 -3.19 -3.33 6.90
CA THR A 149 -2.09 -3.56 5.97
C THR A 149 -0.76 -3.35 6.68
N GLU A 150 0.20 -4.17 6.33
CA GLU A 150 1.56 -4.14 6.87
C GLU A 150 2.57 -3.84 5.77
N ASN A 151 3.79 -3.55 6.20
CA ASN A 151 4.93 -3.30 5.31
C ASN A 151 4.68 -2.16 4.31
N ILE A 152 3.95 -1.12 4.75
CA ILE A 152 3.77 0.10 3.96
C ILE A 152 5.13 0.80 3.93
N PRO A 153 5.75 0.99 2.76
CA PRO A 153 6.98 1.78 2.68
C PRO A 153 6.69 3.21 3.15
N ILE A 154 7.48 3.71 4.09
CA ILE A 154 7.36 5.09 4.56
C ILE A 154 8.63 5.84 4.12
N ASP A 155 8.53 6.61 3.06
CA ASP A 155 9.55 7.57 2.66
C ASP A 155 9.27 8.92 3.34
N LYS A 156 10.25 9.45 4.09
CA LYS A 156 10.12 10.77 4.74
C LYS A 156 9.73 11.89 3.78
N LYS A 157 10.12 11.78 2.50
CA LYS A 157 9.78 12.76 1.45
C LYS A 157 8.37 12.55 0.89
N ARG A 158 7.78 11.38 1.07
CA ARG A 158 6.50 10.97 0.51
C ARG A 158 5.48 10.55 1.57
N VAL A 159 5.77 10.79 2.83
CA VAL A 159 4.97 10.32 3.97
C VAL A 159 3.47 10.68 3.83
N ASP A 160 3.19 11.82 3.25
CA ASP A 160 1.81 12.26 3.00
C ASP A 160 1.11 11.39 1.95
N ALA A 161 1.73 11.24 0.78
CA ALA A 161 1.20 10.39 -0.30
C ALA A 161 1.13 8.90 0.08
N ASP A 162 2.08 8.42 0.87
CA ASP A 162 2.11 7.03 1.34
C ASP A 162 0.99 6.79 2.36
N THR A 163 0.73 7.76 3.27
CA THR A 163 -0.40 7.70 4.22
C THR A 163 -1.74 7.73 3.48
N GLU A 164 -1.91 8.65 2.52
CA GLU A 164 -3.11 8.71 1.68
C GLU A 164 -3.35 7.38 0.96
N SER A 165 -2.31 6.84 0.36
CA SER A 165 -2.40 5.58 -0.40
C SER A 165 -2.80 4.41 0.50
N ALA A 166 -2.24 4.33 1.72
CA ALA A 166 -2.59 3.30 2.69
C ALA A 166 -4.05 3.42 3.13
N VAL A 167 -4.50 4.60 3.52
CA VAL A 167 -5.90 4.83 3.92
C VAL A 167 -6.85 4.52 2.76
N ARG A 168 -6.55 4.99 1.55
CA ARG A 168 -7.36 4.71 0.36
C ARG A 168 -7.46 3.22 0.07
N LEU A 169 -6.36 2.48 0.22
CA LEU A 169 -6.30 1.04 0.04
C LEU A 169 -7.22 0.32 1.03
N LEU A 170 -7.14 0.65 2.32
CA LEU A 170 -7.98 0.06 3.36
C LEU A 170 -9.46 0.42 3.14
N MET A 171 -9.75 1.70 2.92
CA MET A 171 -11.12 2.20 2.72
C MET A 171 -11.73 1.76 1.38
N SER A 172 -10.94 1.26 0.42
CA SER A 172 -11.48 0.60 -0.77
C SER A 172 -12.26 -0.68 -0.44
N LYS A 173 -12.05 -1.24 0.75
CA LYS A 173 -12.72 -2.44 1.27
C LYS A 173 -13.98 -2.11 2.08
N TYR A 174 -14.34 -0.85 2.24
CA TYR A 174 -15.56 -0.41 2.89
C TYR A 174 -16.51 0.27 1.88
N PRO A 175 -17.83 0.00 1.91
CA PRO A 175 -18.44 -1.12 2.64
C PRO A 175 -17.97 -2.46 2.06
N PRO A 176 -17.98 -3.53 2.87
CA PRO A 176 -17.63 -4.85 2.34
C PRO A 176 -18.68 -5.32 1.32
N PRO A 177 -18.35 -6.28 0.45
CA PRO A 177 -19.32 -6.85 -0.46
C PRO A 177 -20.49 -7.46 0.32
N LYS A 178 -21.71 -7.31 -0.21
CA LYS A 178 -22.87 -8.02 0.36
C LYS A 178 -22.63 -9.52 0.25
N PRO A 179 -22.99 -10.28 1.28
CA PRO A 179 -22.89 -11.74 1.26
C PRO A 179 -23.74 -12.36 0.14
#